data_6cfa66f31022b3f693907735b58483b4
#
_entry.id   6cfa66f31022b3f693907735b58483b4
#
_cell.length_a   1.000
_cell.length_b   1.000
_cell.length_c   1.000
_cell.angle_alpha   90.00
_cell.angle_beta   90.00
_cell.angle_gamma   90.00
#
_symmetry.space_group_name_H-M   'P 1'
#
loop_
_entity.id
_entity.type
_entity.pdbx_description
1 polymer ?
#
loop_
_entity_poly.entity_id
_entity_poly.type
_entity_poly.pdbx_seq_one_letter_code
_entity_poly.pdbx_strand_id
1 'polypeptide(L)'
;MRQQRILEVLACGLLVAGVACHPGRRLAKQPPPAPDPAVGLDHAMQQFRRGDFRHAQLGLQRLTYEFGPSQPQLAQTRYYLAECSFQMGEYVQAASDFRKVADDFSTSEYAPIALLRAGDANLKLWHRPELDPSYGETALAIYQELAARYPESEAAGRARPHVQRLENQFAEKAYKTGLFYFRRKAFDSAIIYFKDVIANYPNAARAPDALLRLVDSYQAIGYKEEKQETCAHLRRYYPNAAQLDRSCPVVADSSATPS
;
A
#
# COMPACT_ATOMS: atom_id res chain seq x y z
N MET A 1 -33.94 74.73 35.46
CA MET A 1 -33.51 76.06 35.87
C MET A 1 -32.43 76.57 34.95
N ARG A 2 -32.76 77.63 34.32
CA ARG A 2 -31.94 78.75 33.83
C ARG A 2 -30.96 78.42 32.69
N GLN A 3 -31.38 78.81 31.55
CA GLN A 3 -31.27 80.14 30.87
C GLN A 3 -29.99 80.18 30.03
N GLN A 4 -30.13 80.26 28.71
CA GLN A 4 -30.29 81.49 27.90
C GLN A 4 -28.97 82.32 27.97
N ARG A 5 -28.37 82.76 26.95
CA ARG A 5 -28.70 83.63 25.83
C ARG A 5 -27.38 83.89 25.08
N ILE A 6 -27.41 84.01 23.80
CA ILE A 6 -27.47 85.18 22.89
C ILE A 6 -26.06 85.63 22.49
N LEU A 7 -25.67 85.87 21.35
CA LEU A 7 -25.91 86.70 20.20
C LEU A 7 -24.75 86.46 19.17
N GLU A 8 -25.08 86.26 17.97
CA GLU A 8 -24.82 87.14 16.85
C GLU A 8 -23.55 88.03 16.87
N VAL A 9 -22.74 87.97 15.81
CA VAL A 9 -22.44 89.13 14.95
C VAL A 9 -21.48 88.71 13.81
N LEU A 10 -21.94 88.75 12.55
CA LEU A 10 -21.40 89.39 11.36
C LEU A 10 -19.95 89.03 10.88
N ALA A 11 -19.85 88.39 9.80
CA ALA A 11 -19.57 88.93 8.48
C ALA A 11 -18.12 89.03 8.04
N CYS A 12 -17.98 88.79 6.77
CA CYS A 12 -16.88 89.03 5.85
C CYS A 12 -15.97 87.79 5.58
N GLY A 13 -16.22 87.04 4.57
CA GLY A 13 -15.75 87.23 3.25
C GLY A 13 -14.27 87.02 3.08
N LEU A 14 -13.88 85.81 2.73
CA LEU A 14 -12.68 85.58 1.87
C LEU A 14 -12.84 84.19 1.20
N LEU A 15 -13.27 84.25 -0.06
CA LEU A 15 -13.18 83.17 -1.03
C LEU A 15 -11.69 82.83 -1.25
N VAL A 16 -11.17 81.84 -0.58
CA VAL A 16 -9.92 81.22 -0.97
C VAL A 16 -10.29 80.01 -1.78
N ALA A 17 -10.18 80.08 -3.10
CA ALA A 17 -10.22 78.98 -4.03
C ALA A 17 -9.03 78.06 -3.72
N GLY A 18 -9.28 77.10 -2.79
CA GLY A 18 -8.36 75.97 -2.54
C GLY A 18 -8.43 75.04 -3.75
N VAL A 19 -7.45 75.13 -4.62
CA VAL A 19 -7.15 74.08 -5.59
C VAL A 19 -6.81 72.81 -4.79
N ALA A 20 -7.79 72.00 -4.58
CA ALA A 20 -7.61 70.64 -4.02
C ALA A 20 -6.80 69.82 -5.05
N CYS A 21 -5.47 69.82 -4.93
CA CYS A 21 -4.65 68.82 -5.51
C CYS A 21 -5.09 67.48 -4.94
N HIS A 22 -5.98 66.75 -5.62
CA HIS A 22 -6.20 65.36 -5.38
C HIS A 22 -4.88 64.65 -5.69
N PRO A 23 -4.19 64.06 -4.66
CA PRO A 23 -3.07 63.16 -4.97
C PRO A 23 -3.66 62.05 -5.81
N GLY A 24 -3.21 61.94 -7.04
CA GLY A 24 -3.65 60.91 -7.98
C GLY A 24 -3.68 59.59 -7.24
N ARG A 25 -4.87 58.98 -7.14
CA ARG A 25 -5.06 57.64 -6.62
C ARG A 25 -4.15 56.74 -7.40
N ARG A 26 -2.93 56.46 -6.89
CA ARG A 26 -2.06 55.44 -7.46
C ARG A 26 -2.90 54.19 -7.48
N LEU A 27 -3.35 53.78 -8.67
CA LEU A 27 -3.93 52.46 -8.88
C LEU A 27 -2.95 51.49 -8.21
N ALA A 28 -3.41 50.85 -7.12
CA ALA A 28 -2.61 49.84 -6.47
C ALA A 28 -2.23 48.84 -7.56
N LYS A 29 -0.90 48.75 -7.81
CA LYS A 29 -0.37 47.79 -8.78
C LYS A 29 -0.99 46.45 -8.45
N GLN A 30 -1.83 45.93 -9.34
CA GLN A 30 -2.42 44.60 -9.14
C GLN A 30 -1.27 43.64 -8.78
N PRO A 31 -1.39 42.86 -7.72
CA PRO A 31 -0.38 41.86 -7.44
C PRO A 31 -0.17 41.03 -8.70
N PRO A 32 1.05 40.61 -8.99
CA PRO A 32 1.31 39.77 -10.15
C PRO A 32 0.37 38.57 -10.10
N PRO A 33 -0.17 38.11 -11.24
CA PRO A 33 -1.01 36.92 -11.28
C PRO A 33 -0.30 35.78 -10.57
N ALA A 34 -1.05 35.03 -9.77
CA ALA A 34 -0.50 33.86 -9.11
C ALA A 34 0.19 32.96 -10.17
N PRO A 35 1.39 32.44 -9.89
CA PRO A 35 2.08 31.58 -10.85
C PRO A 35 1.18 30.40 -11.20
N ASP A 36 1.16 30.02 -12.48
CA ASP A 36 0.41 28.87 -12.97
C ASP A 36 0.83 27.61 -12.19
N PRO A 37 -0.10 26.89 -11.53
CA PRO A 37 0.23 25.65 -10.81
C PRO A 37 0.95 24.63 -11.67
N ALA A 38 0.70 24.58 -12.98
CA ALA A 38 1.39 23.69 -13.91
C ALA A 38 2.90 23.99 -13.98
N VAL A 39 3.28 25.28 -14.03
CA VAL A 39 4.70 25.69 -13.98
C VAL A 39 5.33 25.32 -12.64
N GLY A 40 4.56 25.46 -11.55
CA GLY A 40 4.99 25.03 -10.22
C GLY A 40 5.27 23.53 -10.15
N LEU A 41 4.42 22.72 -10.79
CA LEU A 41 4.58 21.27 -10.87
C LEU A 41 5.84 20.89 -11.66
N ASP A 42 6.07 21.49 -12.82
CA ASP A 42 7.27 21.25 -13.62
C ASP A 42 8.55 21.57 -12.84
N HIS A 43 8.56 22.67 -12.09
CA HIS A 43 9.69 23.03 -11.23
C HIS A 43 9.92 22.01 -10.13
N ALA A 44 8.87 21.60 -9.42
CA ALA A 44 8.98 20.58 -8.37
C ALA A 44 9.45 19.23 -8.93
N MET A 45 8.99 18.85 -10.12
CA MET A 45 9.44 17.65 -10.83
C MET A 45 10.91 17.73 -11.27
N GLN A 46 11.41 18.91 -11.61
CA GLN A 46 12.85 19.09 -11.89
C GLN A 46 13.68 18.90 -10.62
N GLN A 47 13.25 19.44 -9.48
CA GLN A 47 13.91 19.23 -8.20
C GLN A 47 13.93 17.73 -7.82
N PHE A 48 12.80 17.05 -7.97
CA PHE A 48 12.69 15.61 -7.75
C PHE A 48 13.70 14.82 -8.61
N ARG A 49 13.76 15.09 -9.92
CA ARG A 49 14.71 14.42 -10.85
C ARG A 49 16.18 14.68 -10.50
N ARG A 50 16.50 15.81 -9.88
CA ARG A 50 17.85 16.14 -9.40
C ARG A 50 18.19 15.50 -8.04
N GLY A 51 17.23 14.77 -7.42
CA GLY A 51 17.39 14.20 -6.10
C GLY A 51 17.19 15.18 -4.95
N ASP A 52 16.76 16.41 -5.24
CA ASP A 52 16.44 17.41 -4.22
C ASP A 52 15.02 17.19 -3.69
N PHE A 53 14.87 16.07 -2.98
CA PHE A 53 13.55 15.59 -2.52
C PHE A 53 12.91 16.54 -1.51
N ARG A 54 13.70 17.25 -0.71
CA ARG A 54 13.17 18.18 0.29
C ARG A 54 12.53 19.41 -0.35
N HIS A 55 13.17 20.03 -1.32
CA HIS A 55 12.59 21.17 -2.04
C HIS A 55 11.44 20.73 -2.95
N ALA A 56 11.56 19.57 -3.60
CA ALA A 56 10.46 18.98 -4.35
C ALA A 56 9.23 18.76 -3.45
N GLN A 57 9.42 18.20 -2.25
CA GLN A 57 8.34 17.97 -1.27
C GLN A 57 7.61 19.27 -0.93
N LEU A 58 8.34 20.34 -0.59
CA LEU A 58 7.75 21.63 -0.26
C LEU A 58 6.93 22.21 -1.42
N GLY A 59 7.47 22.13 -2.64
CA GLY A 59 6.78 22.57 -3.87
C GLY A 59 5.50 21.77 -4.11
N LEU A 60 5.59 20.43 -4.06
CA LEU A 60 4.46 19.53 -4.26
C LEU A 60 3.39 19.70 -3.17
N GLN A 61 3.80 19.87 -1.90
CA GLN A 61 2.87 20.06 -0.79
C GLN A 61 2.01 21.33 -1.01
N ARG A 62 2.61 22.42 -1.45
CA ARG A 62 1.86 23.64 -1.78
C ARG A 62 0.85 23.38 -2.90
N LEU A 63 1.26 22.68 -3.96
CA LEU A 63 0.42 22.39 -5.12
C LEU A 63 -0.79 21.50 -4.80
N THR A 64 -0.75 20.72 -3.73
CA THR A 64 -1.93 19.94 -3.29
C THR A 64 -3.13 20.80 -2.89
N TYR A 65 -2.90 22.07 -2.58
CA TYR A 65 -3.95 23.05 -2.26
C TYR A 65 -4.34 23.92 -3.46
N GLU A 66 -3.50 23.97 -4.49
CA GLU A 66 -3.72 24.79 -5.69
C GLU A 66 -4.52 24.02 -6.75
N PHE A 67 -4.33 22.71 -6.87
CA PHE A 67 -5.09 21.85 -7.79
C PHE A 67 -6.46 21.49 -7.23
N GLY A 68 -7.50 21.60 -8.08
CA GLY A 68 -8.84 21.12 -7.76
C GLY A 68 -8.90 19.59 -7.67
N PRO A 69 -9.87 19.03 -6.91
CA PRO A 69 -9.96 17.59 -6.64
C PRO A 69 -10.18 16.73 -7.89
N SER A 70 -10.74 17.30 -8.95
CA SER A 70 -10.98 16.61 -10.23
C SER A 70 -9.83 16.76 -11.25
N GLN A 71 -8.77 17.50 -10.91
CA GLN A 71 -7.63 17.69 -11.82
C GLN A 71 -6.68 16.51 -11.76
N PRO A 72 -6.31 15.89 -12.90
CA PRO A 72 -5.38 14.75 -12.94
C PRO A 72 -4.02 15.04 -12.29
N GLN A 73 -3.59 16.30 -12.36
CA GLN A 73 -2.34 16.79 -11.77
C GLN A 73 -2.31 16.62 -10.24
N LEU A 74 -3.47 16.59 -9.56
CA LEU A 74 -3.51 16.37 -8.11
C LEU A 74 -3.07 14.94 -7.75
N ALA A 75 -3.50 13.93 -8.51
CA ALA A 75 -3.05 12.55 -8.31
C ALA A 75 -1.54 12.42 -8.50
N GLN A 76 -1.01 13.01 -9.59
CA GLN A 76 0.43 13.09 -9.85
C GLN A 76 1.17 13.77 -8.70
N THR A 77 0.71 14.93 -8.28
CA THR A 77 1.32 15.73 -7.22
C THR A 77 1.40 14.93 -5.91
N ARG A 78 0.30 14.29 -5.50
CA ARG A 78 0.26 13.47 -4.28
C ARG A 78 1.14 12.22 -4.39
N TYR A 79 1.18 11.59 -5.56
CA TYR A 79 2.07 10.45 -5.79
C TYR A 79 3.54 10.85 -5.60
N TYR A 80 4.00 11.93 -6.25
CA TYR A 80 5.39 12.36 -6.12
C TYR A 80 5.71 12.95 -4.74
N LEU A 81 4.73 13.51 -4.04
CA LEU A 81 4.89 13.89 -2.63
C LEU A 81 5.19 12.66 -1.75
N ALA A 82 4.44 11.57 -1.92
CA ALA A 82 4.71 10.30 -1.25
C ALA A 82 6.07 9.71 -1.67
N GLU A 83 6.44 9.86 -2.94
CA GLU A 83 7.74 9.40 -3.45
C GLU A 83 8.91 10.19 -2.82
N CYS A 84 8.76 11.50 -2.58
CA CYS A 84 9.75 12.28 -1.83
C CYS A 84 9.97 11.70 -0.43
N SER A 85 8.89 11.44 0.30
CA SER A 85 8.97 10.81 1.64
C SER A 85 9.67 9.45 1.58
N PHE A 86 9.36 8.64 0.56
CA PHE A 86 10.02 7.34 0.36
C PHE A 86 11.53 7.51 0.13
N GLN A 87 11.94 8.42 -0.74
CA GLN A 87 13.36 8.67 -1.06
C GLN A 87 14.14 9.24 0.12
N MET A 88 13.47 9.96 1.01
CA MET A 88 14.05 10.44 2.27
C MET A 88 14.08 9.40 3.39
N GLY A 89 13.57 8.19 3.15
CA GLY A 89 13.52 7.11 4.14
C GLY A 89 12.36 7.20 5.14
N GLU A 90 11.40 8.09 4.91
CA GLU A 90 10.20 8.28 5.74
C GLU A 90 9.14 7.23 5.34
N TYR A 91 9.48 5.94 5.45
CA TYR A 91 8.70 4.85 4.86
C TYR A 91 7.30 4.68 5.45
N VAL A 92 7.11 4.99 6.75
CA VAL A 92 5.79 4.94 7.39
C VAL A 92 4.84 5.96 6.74
N GLN A 93 5.33 7.20 6.59
CA GLN A 93 4.57 8.27 5.94
C GLN A 93 4.32 7.95 4.48
N ALA A 94 5.36 7.51 3.75
CA ALA A 94 5.27 7.15 2.36
C ALA A 94 4.22 6.04 2.12
N ALA A 95 4.22 4.97 2.93
CA ALA A 95 3.25 3.88 2.81
C ALA A 95 1.80 4.38 2.96
N SER A 96 1.56 5.25 3.96
CA SER A 96 0.25 5.87 4.19
C SER A 96 -0.18 6.75 3.03
N ASP A 97 0.73 7.61 2.53
CA ASP A 97 0.39 8.58 1.49
C ASP A 97 0.20 7.90 0.12
N PHE A 98 1.01 6.89 -0.22
CA PHE A 98 0.76 6.06 -1.40
C PHE A 98 -0.59 5.35 -1.34
N ARG A 99 -0.98 4.84 -0.15
CA ARG A 99 -2.30 4.23 0.03
C ARG A 99 -3.42 5.21 -0.25
N LYS A 100 -3.34 6.44 0.28
CA LYS A 100 -4.30 7.51 0.00
C LYS A 100 -4.40 7.84 -1.49
N VAL A 101 -3.26 7.87 -2.21
CA VAL A 101 -3.28 8.08 -3.67
C VAL A 101 -4.10 7.01 -4.37
N ALA A 102 -3.90 5.74 -4.02
CA ALA A 102 -4.62 4.63 -4.64
C ALA A 102 -6.12 4.62 -4.29
N ASP A 103 -6.49 5.08 -3.11
CA ASP A 103 -7.88 5.10 -2.65
C ASP A 103 -8.62 6.34 -3.15
N ASP A 104 -8.02 7.54 -3.04
CA ASP A 104 -8.64 8.81 -3.46
C ASP A 104 -8.72 8.95 -4.99
N PHE A 105 -7.79 8.34 -5.73
CA PHE A 105 -7.66 8.45 -7.19
C PHE A 105 -7.65 7.09 -7.89
N SER A 106 -8.57 6.21 -7.52
CA SER A 106 -8.60 4.80 -7.95
C SER A 106 -8.65 4.59 -9.47
N THR A 107 -9.11 5.59 -10.25
CA THR A 107 -9.15 5.55 -11.71
C THR A 107 -7.93 6.20 -12.38
N SER A 108 -7.02 6.78 -11.59
CA SER A 108 -5.81 7.42 -12.11
C SER A 108 -4.75 6.36 -12.48
N GLU A 109 -3.92 6.69 -13.47
CA GLU A 109 -2.72 5.90 -13.80
C GLU A 109 -1.74 5.76 -12.63
N TYR A 110 -1.81 6.67 -11.65
CA TYR A 110 -0.98 6.64 -10.44
C TYR A 110 -1.47 5.63 -9.39
N ALA A 111 -2.73 5.21 -9.41
CA ALA A 111 -3.29 4.32 -8.40
C ALA A 111 -2.57 2.95 -8.33
N PRO A 112 -2.37 2.21 -9.44
CA PRO A 112 -1.70 0.92 -9.38
C PRO A 112 -0.23 1.04 -8.96
N ILE A 113 0.50 2.05 -9.45
CA ILE A 113 1.91 2.24 -9.06
C ILE A 113 2.02 2.73 -7.61
N ALA A 114 1.06 3.49 -7.09
CA ALA A 114 1.01 3.88 -5.70
C ALA A 114 0.83 2.66 -4.77
N LEU A 115 -0.06 1.71 -5.09
CA LEU A 115 -0.15 0.46 -4.33
C LEU A 115 1.16 -0.33 -4.36
N LEU A 116 1.82 -0.44 -5.51
CA LEU A 116 3.13 -1.08 -5.58
C LEU A 116 4.12 -0.42 -4.61
N ARG A 117 4.19 0.92 -4.63
CA ARG A 117 5.11 1.68 -3.77
C ARG A 117 4.74 1.61 -2.29
N ALA A 118 3.44 1.52 -1.95
CA ALA A 118 3.00 1.28 -0.58
C ALA A 118 3.49 -0.07 -0.05
N GLY A 119 3.44 -1.12 -0.87
CA GLY A 119 4.03 -2.42 -0.57
C GLY A 119 5.55 -2.34 -0.39
N ASP A 120 6.25 -1.66 -1.30
CA ASP A 120 7.70 -1.45 -1.22
C ASP A 120 8.11 -0.73 0.07
N ALA A 121 7.34 0.30 0.49
CA ALA A 121 7.60 1.04 1.73
C ALA A 121 7.47 0.13 2.97
N ASN A 122 6.46 -0.74 3.00
CA ASN A 122 6.31 -1.72 4.07
C ASN A 122 7.48 -2.73 4.07
N LEU A 123 7.97 -3.17 2.91
CA LEU A 123 9.16 -4.02 2.84
C LEU A 123 10.43 -3.31 3.36
N LYS A 124 10.55 -1.99 3.17
CA LYS A 124 11.65 -1.21 3.75
C LYS A 124 11.58 -1.11 5.27
N LEU A 125 10.39 -1.18 5.85
CA LEU A 125 10.18 -1.21 7.30
C LEU A 125 10.44 -2.60 7.91
N TRP A 126 10.46 -3.64 7.09
CA TRP A 126 10.59 -5.02 7.54
C TRP A 126 12.04 -5.43 7.78
N HIS A 127 12.61 -4.97 8.89
CA HIS A 127 14.04 -5.19 9.22
C HIS A 127 14.34 -6.55 9.87
N ARG A 128 13.36 -7.16 10.57
CA ARG A 128 13.52 -8.40 11.35
C ARG A 128 12.42 -9.40 11.06
N PRO A 129 12.45 -10.06 9.89
CA PRO A 129 11.39 -10.98 9.45
C PRO A 129 11.13 -12.15 10.42
N GLU A 130 12.15 -12.57 11.16
CA GLU A 130 12.06 -13.69 12.09
C GLU A 130 11.28 -13.32 13.36
N LEU A 131 11.38 -12.05 13.80
CA LEU A 131 10.80 -11.57 15.05
C LEU A 131 9.41 -10.98 14.85
N ASP A 132 9.25 -10.16 13.81
CA ASP A 132 8.00 -9.45 13.54
C ASP A 132 7.61 -9.59 12.05
N PRO A 133 6.57 -10.36 11.73
CA PRO A 133 6.09 -10.52 10.37
C PRO A 133 5.21 -9.37 9.87
N SER A 134 4.72 -8.47 10.73
CA SER A 134 3.63 -7.54 10.46
C SER A 134 3.82 -6.71 9.21
N TYR A 135 4.99 -6.10 9.01
CA TYR A 135 5.27 -5.31 7.82
C TYR A 135 5.33 -6.15 6.55
N GLY A 136 5.87 -7.38 6.64
CA GLY A 136 5.89 -8.31 5.52
C GLY A 136 4.48 -8.78 5.13
N GLU A 137 3.65 -9.10 6.11
CA GLU A 137 2.25 -9.48 5.90
C GLU A 137 1.45 -8.32 5.30
N THR A 138 1.66 -7.08 5.80
CA THR A 138 1.05 -5.88 5.24
C THR A 138 1.49 -5.67 3.78
N ALA A 139 2.78 -5.82 3.48
CA ALA A 139 3.29 -5.71 2.11
C ALA A 139 2.66 -6.76 1.19
N LEU A 140 2.56 -8.03 1.64
CA LEU A 140 1.92 -9.09 0.89
C LEU A 140 0.45 -8.77 0.58
N ALA A 141 -0.31 -8.34 1.59
CA ALA A 141 -1.71 -7.96 1.42
C ALA A 141 -1.89 -6.81 0.40
N ILE A 142 -1.02 -5.80 0.44
CA ILE A 142 -1.06 -4.67 -0.51
C ILE A 142 -0.74 -5.13 -1.94
N TYR A 143 0.25 -5.99 -2.14
CA TYR A 143 0.57 -6.52 -3.47
C TYR A 143 -0.54 -7.43 -4.01
N GLN A 144 -1.19 -8.22 -3.16
CA GLN A 144 -2.34 -9.03 -3.54
C GLN A 144 -3.55 -8.15 -3.90
N GLU A 145 -3.79 -7.08 -3.14
CA GLU A 145 -4.81 -6.08 -3.46
C GLU A 145 -4.53 -5.40 -4.80
N LEU A 146 -3.28 -5.03 -5.08
CA LEU A 146 -2.87 -4.46 -6.38
C LEU A 146 -3.22 -5.42 -7.52
N ALA A 147 -2.88 -6.70 -7.38
CA ALA A 147 -3.18 -7.71 -8.39
C ALA A 147 -4.69 -7.94 -8.59
N ALA A 148 -5.50 -7.81 -7.53
CA ALA A 148 -6.94 -7.94 -7.59
C ALA A 148 -7.64 -6.72 -8.20
N ARG A 149 -7.22 -5.49 -7.81
CA ARG A 149 -7.85 -4.24 -8.28
C ARG A 149 -7.39 -3.83 -9.68
N TYR A 150 -6.14 -4.13 -10.04
CA TYR A 150 -5.51 -3.68 -11.30
C TYR A 150 -4.74 -4.81 -11.99
N PRO A 151 -5.39 -5.94 -12.34
CA PRO A 151 -4.70 -7.17 -12.79
C PRO A 151 -3.85 -6.97 -14.06
N GLU A 152 -4.30 -6.07 -14.96
CA GLU A 152 -3.63 -5.80 -16.25
C GLU A 152 -2.56 -4.69 -16.16
N SER A 153 -2.36 -4.10 -14.98
CA SER A 153 -1.37 -3.03 -14.84
C SER A 153 0.06 -3.57 -14.84
N GLU A 154 1.00 -2.79 -15.37
CA GLU A 154 2.43 -3.08 -15.28
C GLU A 154 2.86 -3.23 -13.80
N ALA A 155 2.29 -2.41 -12.90
CA ALA A 155 2.56 -2.47 -11.49
C ALA A 155 2.20 -3.83 -10.88
N ALA A 156 1.06 -4.44 -11.26
CA ALA A 156 0.69 -5.79 -10.84
C ALA A 156 1.70 -6.84 -11.34
N GLY A 157 2.15 -6.71 -12.59
CA GLY A 157 3.22 -7.55 -13.13
C GLY A 157 4.51 -7.49 -12.30
N ARG A 158 4.88 -6.29 -11.87
CA ARG A 158 6.06 -6.04 -11.01
C ARG A 158 5.87 -6.55 -9.58
N ALA A 159 4.64 -6.58 -9.06
CA ALA A 159 4.34 -7.09 -7.73
C ALA A 159 4.42 -8.63 -7.62
N ARG A 160 4.14 -9.38 -8.69
CA ARG A 160 4.11 -10.86 -8.68
C ARG A 160 5.35 -11.52 -8.05
N PRO A 161 6.59 -11.17 -8.41
CA PRO A 161 7.77 -11.76 -7.79
C PRO A 161 7.89 -11.42 -6.30
N HIS A 162 7.39 -10.27 -5.85
CA HIS A 162 7.36 -9.93 -4.43
C HIS A 162 6.36 -10.81 -3.68
N VAL A 163 5.14 -10.99 -4.23
CA VAL A 163 4.13 -11.91 -3.68
C VAL A 163 4.72 -13.31 -3.52
N GLN A 164 5.25 -13.89 -4.61
CA GLN A 164 5.81 -15.24 -4.59
C GLN A 164 6.93 -15.40 -3.55
N ARG A 165 7.81 -14.42 -3.45
CA ARG A 165 8.90 -14.45 -2.46
C ARG A 165 8.37 -14.40 -1.03
N LEU A 166 7.40 -13.52 -0.75
CA LEU A 166 6.80 -13.38 0.58
C LEU A 166 6.00 -14.62 0.98
N GLU A 167 5.17 -15.15 0.07
CA GLU A 167 4.44 -16.40 0.30
C GLU A 167 5.39 -17.55 0.62
N ASN A 168 6.47 -17.72 -0.16
CA ASN A 168 7.48 -18.74 0.12
C ASN A 168 8.16 -18.55 1.49
N GLN A 169 8.43 -17.31 1.88
CA GLN A 169 9.09 -17.02 3.16
C GLN A 169 8.16 -17.32 4.35
N PHE A 170 6.89 -16.94 4.28
CA PHE A 170 5.92 -17.24 5.32
C PHE A 170 5.59 -18.72 5.38
N ALA A 171 5.40 -19.37 4.23
CA ALA A 171 5.19 -20.81 4.13
C ALA A 171 6.37 -21.60 4.73
N GLU A 172 7.61 -21.20 4.44
CA GLU A 172 8.80 -21.81 5.02
C GLU A 172 8.83 -21.69 6.56
N LYS A 173 8.47 -20.52 7.10
CA LYS A 173 8.39 -20.28 8.55
C LYS A 173 7.33 -21.17 9.19
N ALA A 174 6.11 -21.19 8.66
CA ALA A 174 5.03 -22.03 9.16
C ALA A 174 5.40 -23.52 9.05
N TYR A 175 5.94 -23.96 7.93
CA TYR A 175 6.37 -25.34 7.71
C TYR A 175 7.45 -25.77 8.72
N LYS A 176 8.47 -24.95 8.98
CA LYS A 176 9.51 -25.23 9.98
C LYS A 176 8.92 -25.36 11.39
N THR A 177 7.95 -24.51 11.73
CA THR A 177 7.25 -24.59 13.01
C THR A 177 6.45 -25.89 13.10
N GLY A 178 5.74 -26.26 12.04
CA GLY A 178 5.05 -27.55 11.96
C GLY A 178 5.99 -28.74 12.14
N LEU A 179 7.17 -28.74 11.49
CA LEU A 179 8.19 -29.76 11.65
C LEU A 179 8.75 -29.84 13.08
N PHE A 180 8.89 -28.73 13.77
CA PHE A 180 9.33 -28.71 15.17
C PHE A 180 8.34 -29.49 16.06
N TYR A 181 7.04 -29.26 15.91
CA TYR A 181 6.02 -30.00 16.64
C TYR A 181 5.92 -31.46 16.19
N PHE A 182 6.00 -31.72 14.89
CA PHE A 182 5.98 -33.07 14.33
C PHE A 182 7.08 -33.98 14.93
N ARG A 183 8.33 -33.46 14.99
CA ARG A 183 9.47 -34.19 15.57
C ARG A 183 9.28 -34.49 17.05
N ARG A 184 8.52 -33.68 17.77
CA ARG A 184 8.15 -33.89 19.17
C ARG A 184 6.92 -34.76 19.35
N LYS A 185 6.37 -35.29 18.27
CA LYS A 185 5.13 -36.11 18.24
C LYS A 185 3.89 -35.33 18.72
N ALA A 186 3.94 -33.99 18.75
CA ALA A 186 2.79 -33.15 19.04
C ALA A 186 2.02 -32.93 17.71
N PHE A 187 1.39 -34.00 17.22
CA PHE A 187 0.82 -34.04 15.87
C PHE A 187 -0.35 -33.10 15.70
N ASP A 188 -1.19 -32.89 16.73
CA ASP A 188 -2.28 -31.90 16.65
C ASP A 188 -1.75 -30.47 16.39
N SER A 189 -0.68 -30.09 17.11
CA SER A 189 -0.02 -28.79 16.88
C SER A 189 0.64 -28.72 15.50
N ALA A 190 1.29 -29.82 15.05
CA ALA A 190 1.91 -29.87 13.74
C ALA A 190 0.87 -29.69 12.61
N ILE A 191 -0.30 -30.32 12.74
CA ILE A 191 -1.42 -30.21 11.80
C ILE A 191 -1.85 -28.75 11.62
N ILE A 192 -1.94 -27.97 12.71
CA ILE A 192 -2.32 -26.56 12.65
C ILE A 192 -1.39 -25.79 11.72
N TYR A 193 -0.07 -25.93 11.91
CA TYR A 193 0.92 -25.19 11.09
C TYR A 193 1.01 -25.71 9.65
N PHE A 194 0.87 -27.01 9.40
CA PHE A 194 0.85 -27.50 8.03
C PHE A 194 -0.43 -27.09 7.30
N LYS A 195 -1.59 -27.07 7.98
CA LYS A 195 -2.82 -26.50 7.43
C LYS A 195 -2.69 -25.01 7.11
N ASP A 196 -2.02 -24.25 7.97
CA ASP A 196 -1.74 -22.83 7.73
C ASP A 196 -0.99 -22.60 6.41
N VAL A 197 0.04 -23.42 6.13
CA VAL A 197 0.75 -23.36 4.83
C VAL A 197 -0.20 -23.57 3.66
N ILE A 198 -1.10 -24.55 3.76
CA ILE A 198 -1.99 -24.90 2.64
C ILE A 198 -3.10 -23.87 2.45
N ALA A 199 -3.63 -23.33 3.56
CA ALA A 199 -4.73 -22.38 3.51
C ALA A 199 -4.27 -20.99 3.01
N ASN A 200 -3.12 -20.52 3.51
CA ASN A 200 -2.67 -19.14 3.27
C ASN A 200 -1.65 -19.03 2.14
N TYR A 201 -0.89 -20.10 1.85
CA TYR A 201 0.20 -20.11 0.86
C TYR A 201 0.15 -21.31 -0.08
N PRO A 202 -0.99 -21.59 -0.76
CA PRO A 202 -1.15 -22.80 -1.57
C PRO A 202 -0.17 -22.87 -2.75
N ASN A 203 0.32 -21.71 -3.24
CA ASN A 203 1.26 -21.64 -4.35
C ASN A 203 2.73 -21.63 -3.91
N ALA A 204 3.00 -21.70 -2.60
CA ALA A 204 4.37 -21.72 -2.09
C ALA A 204 5.06 -23.06 -2.35
N ALA A 205 6.38 -23.02 -2.53
CA ALA A 205 7.20 -24.22 -2.77
C ALA A 205 7.05 -25.30 -1.66
N ARG A 206 6.69 -24.90 -0.44
CA ARG A 206 6.47 -25.81 0.70
C ARG A 206 5.07 -26.43 0.78
N ALA A 207 4.13 -26.01 -0.04
CA ALA A 207 2.76 -26.54 0.01
C ALA A 207 2.69 -28.06 -0.17
N PRO A 208 3.33 -28.70 -1.18
CA PRO A 208 3.31 -30.16 -1.31
C PRO A 208 4.00 -30.86 -0.13
N ASP A 209 5.10 -30.32 0.39
CA ASP A 209 5.79 -30.89 1.56
C ASP A 209 4.88 -30.82 2.83
N ALA A 210 4.17 -29.72 3.01
CA ALA A 210 3.23 -29.56 4.13
C ALA A 210 2.07 -30.54 4.04
N LEU A 211 1.52 -30.79 2.86
CA LEU A 211 0.49 -31.81 2.62
C LEU A 211 1.00 -33.22 2.95
N LEU A 212 2.22 -33.58 2.56
CA LEU A 212 2.82 -34.87 2.90
C LEU A 212 2.96 -35.01 4.43
N ARG A 213 3.40 -33.96 5.13
CA ARG A 213 3.50 -33.99 6.60
C ARG A 213 2.13 -34.01 7.28
N LEU A 214 1.09 -33.43 6.68
CA LEU A 214 -0.29 -33.61 7.13
C LEU A 214 -0.72 -35.07 7.06
N VAL A 215 -0.47 -35.73 5.95
CA VAL A 215 -0.76 -37.16 5.78
C VAL A 215 -0.05 -38.00 6.87
N ASP A 216 1.25 -37.76 7.09
CA ASP A 216 2.03 -38.43 8.10
C ASP A 216 1.46 -38.18 9.53
N SER A 217 1.04 -36.94 9.80
CA SER A 217 0.45 -36.53 11.10
C SER A 217 -0.88 -37.19 11.32
N TYR A 218 -1.80 -37.19 10.35
CA TYR A 218 -3.10 -37.86 10.43
C TYR A 218 -2.96 -39.37 10.61
N GLN A 219 -2.00 -39.98 9.92
CA GLN A 219 -1.70 -41.40 10.09
C GLN A 219 -1.27 -41.70 11.53
N ALA A 220 -0.42 -40.84 12.12
CA ALA A 220 0.10 -41.03 13.47
C ALA A 220 -0.98 -40.97 14.58
N ILE A 221 -2.05 -40.20 14.38
CA ILE A 221 -3.16 -40.04 15.33
C ILE A 221 -4.43 -40.82 14.93
N GLY A 222 -4.38 -41.56 13.80
CA GLY A 222 -5.47 -42.42 13.38
C GLY A 222 -6.62 -41.75 12.64
N TYR A 223 -6.42 -40.53 12.13
CA TYR A 223 -7.41 -39.76 11.36
C TYR A 223 -7.43 -40.24 9.90
N LYS A 224 -8.21 -41.32 9.66
CA LYS A 224 -8.20 -42.02 8.36
C LYS A 224 -8.87 -41.21 7.25
N GLU A 225 -9.96 -40.53 7.55
CA GLU A 225 -10.74 -39.77 6.58
C GLU A 225 -9.95 -38.57 6.07
N GLU A 226 -9.42 -37.75 6.98
CA GLU A 226 -8.61 -36.58 6.68
C GLU A 226 -7.32 -36.95 5.91
N LYS A 227 -6.72 -38.09 6.25
CA LYS A 227 -5.59 -38.64 5.49
C LYS A 227 -5.99 -38.94 4.05
N GLN A 228 -7.14 -39.62 3.83
CA GLN A 228 -7.61 -39.97 2.48
C GLN A 228 -7.90 -38.70 1.65
N GLU A 229 -8.60 -37.73 2.22
CA GLU A 229 -8.90 -36.46 1.57
C GLU A 229 -7.61 -35.69 1.21
N THR A 230 -6.64 -35.64 2.12
CA THR A 230 -5.34 -35.01 1.88
C THR A 230 -4.56 -35.71 0.77
N CYS A 231 -4.60 -37.04 0.72
CA CYS A 231 -4.00 -37.84 -0.35
C CYS A 231 -4.68 -37.60 -1.71
N ALA A 232 -5.99 -37.47 -1.74
CA ALA A 232 -6.73 -37.15 -2.94
C ALA A 232 -6.36 -35.74 -3.45
N HIS A 233 -6.25 -34.76 -2.54
CA HIS A 233 -5.80 -33.41 -2.85
C HIS A 233 -4.38 -33.39 -3.44
N LEU A 234 -3.43 -34.10 -2.81
CA LEU A 234 -2.06 -34.23 -3.29
C LEU A 234 -2.01 -34.78 -4.72
N ARG A 235 -2.71 -35.88 -4.99
CA ARG A 235 -2.73 -36.48 -6.33
C ARG A 235 -3.32 -35.56 -7.38
N ARG A 236 -4.32 -34.78 -7.02
CA ARG A 236 -5.01 -33.89 -7.95
C ARG A 236 -4.16 -32.66 -8.29
N TYR A 237 -3.54 -32.03 -7.32
CA TYR A 237 -2.89 -30.72 -7.49
C TYR A 237 -1.37 -30.79 -7.50
N TYR A 238 -0.77 -31.85 -6.94
CA TYR A 238 0.68 -32.04 -6.84
C TYR A 238 1.09 -33.47 -7.25
N PRO A 239 0.73 -33.93 -8.46
CA PRO A 239 0.97 -35.32 -8.89
C PRO A 239 2.45 -35.72 -8.90
N ASN A 240 3.34 -34.73 -8.99
CA ASN A 240 4.79 -34.96 -9.00
C ASN A 240 5.44 -34.72 -7.61
N ALA A 241 4.66 -34.63 -6.53
CA ALA A 241 5.21 -34.41 -5.19
C ALA A 241 6.13 -35.59 -4.82
N ALA A 242 7.32 -35.24 -4.31
CA ALA A 242 8.27 -36.26 -3.84
C ALA A 242 7.62 -37.11 -2.71
N GLN A 243 7.80 -38.44 -2.78
CA GLN A 243 7.24 -39.38 -1.79
C GLN A 243 5.69 -39.54 -1.80
N LEU A 244 4.98 -39.03 -2.80
CA LEU A 244 3.52 -39.15 -2.90
C LEU A 244 3.07 -40.62 -2.78
N ASP A 245 3.64 -41.52 -3.58
CA ASP A 245 3.26 -42.95 -3.59
C ASP A 245 3.58 -43.67 -2.28
N ARG A 246 4.61 -43.21 -1.56
CA ARG A 246 4.96 -43.74 -0.25
C ARG A 246 3.99 -43.35 0.83
N SER A 247 3.62 -42.06 0.90
CA SER A 247 2.74 -41.53 1.94
C SER A 247 1.26 -41.81 1.64
N CYS A 248 0.92 -41.90 0.35
CA CYS A 248 -0.42 -42.11 -0.16
C CYS A 248 -0.46 -43.32 -1.12
N PRO A 249 -0.26 -44.56 -0.66
CA PRO A 249 -0.34 -45.73 -1.54
C PRO A 249 -1.72 -45.83 -2.19
N VAL A 250 -1.77 -46.24 -3.46
CA VAL A 250 -3.04 -46.56 -4.13
C VAL A 250 -3.51 -47.87 -3.54
N VAL A 251 -4.59 -47.86 -2.76
CA VAL A 251 -5.25 -49.06 -2.33
C VAL A 251 -5.94 -49.65 -3.54
N ALA A 252 -5.40 -50.74 -4.10
CA ALA A 252 -6.10 -51.49 -5.15
C ALA A 252 -7.41 -51.97 -4.53
N ASP A 253 -8.54 -51.59 -5.12
CA ASP A 253 -9.87 -52.09 -4.69
C ASP A 253 -9.86 -53.64 -4.86
N SER A 254 -9.75 -54.32 -3.73
CA SER A 254 -9.84 -55.79 -3.65
C SER A 254 -11.26 -56.33 -3.87
N SER A 255 -12.18 -55.48 -4.37
CA SER A 255 -13.59 -55.86 -4.60
C SER A 255 -13.89 -56.24 -6.05
N ALA A 256 -12.88 -56.31 -6.94
CA ALA A 256 -13.07 -56.93 -8.27
C ALA A 256 -12.84 -58.45 -8.15
N THR A 257 -13.76 -59.16 -7.59
CA THR A 257 -13.89 -60.60 -7.84
C THR A 257 -14.31 -60.81 -9.29
N PRO A 258 -13.55 -61.51 -10.15
CA PRO A 258 -14.03 -61.92 -11.45
C PRO A 258 -15.11 -62.96 -11.28
N SER A 259 -16.31 -62.67 -11.75
CA SER A 259 -17.41 -63.59 -11.96
C SER A 259 -17.17 -64.45 -13.18
#